data_493e9a1935ad0f70564498212ea047a1
#
_entry.id   493e9a1935ad0f70564498212ea047a1
#
_cell.length_a   1.000
_cell.length_b   1.000
_cell.length_c   1.000
_cell.angle_alpha   90.00
_cell.angle_beta   90.00
_cell.angle_gamma   90.00
#
_symmetry.space_group_name_H-M   'P 1'
#
loop_
_entity.id
_entity.type
_entity.pdbx_description
1 polymer ?
#
loop_
_entity_poly.entity_id
_entity_poly.type
_entity_poly.pdbx_seq_one_letter_code
_entity_poly.pdbx_strand_id
1 'polypeptide(L)'
;MTRILSIDPSSNKAVKSNTGIVLLDNGKLENYWVVSYGTNGFKEWFTNNHSRIDYDIAIYEHFEARDNNKSKDNTVLETIDEITKLIPTIVPFRNGGYQTDVPNELLKTLGLWKFGKSHHYDCRAASRLALFYAMRNDIEDFVKGIGELLNEKI
;
A
#
# COMPACT_ATOMS: atom_id res chain seq x y z
N MET A 1 -7.23 -10.34 15.11
CA MET A 1 -6.08 -10.21 14.20
C MET A 1 -6.55 -9.67 12.85
N THR A 2 -6.05 -8.52 12.46
CA THR A 2 -6.45 -7.89 11.19
C THR A 2 -5.26 -7.75 10.26
N ARG A 3 -5.40 -8.33 9.06
CA ARG A 3 -4.41 -8.23 7.99
C ARG A 3 -4.89 -7.27 6.94
N ILE A 4 -4.05 -6.30 6.62
CA ILE A 4 -4.34 -5.31 5.59
C ILE A 4 -3.36 -5.48 4.43
N LEU A 5 -3.93 -5.69 3.23
CA LEU A 5 -3.17 -5.64 1.99
C LEU A 5 -3.29 -4.22 1.44
N SER A 6 -2.17 -3.52 1.31
CA SER A 6 -2.16 -2.13 0.87
C SER A 6 -1.34 -1.98 -0.40
N ILE A 7 -1.88 -1.26 -1.36
CA ILE A 7 -1.30 -1.11 -2.69
C ILE A 7 -1.11 0.35 -3.04
N ASP A 8 0.13 0.70 -3.43
CA ASP A 8 0.45 2.01 -4.02
C ASP A 8 0.57 1.80 -5.54
N PRO A 9 -0.50 2.12 -6.30
CA PRO A 9 -0.52 1.83 -7.74
C PRO A 9 0.48 2.67 -8.52
N SER A 10 1.08 2.07 -9.54
CA SER A 10 2.01 2.77 -10.41
C SER A 10 1.37 3.15 -11.73
N SER A 11 2.05 4.08 -12.43
CA SER A 11 1.73 4.45 -13.79
C SER A 11 1.87 3.26 -14.74
N ASN A 12 1.05 3.26 -15.79
CA ASN A 12 1.12 2.27 -16.86
C ASN A 12 1.92 2.81 -18.06
N LYS A 13 2.32 4.07 -18.01
CA LYS A 13 3.05 4.75 -19.10
C LYS A 13 4.53 4.42 -19.10
N ALA A 14 5.14 4.38 -17.93
CA ALA A 14 6.57 4.12 -17.77
C ALA A 14 6.84 2.69 -17.37
N VAL A 15 7.63 1.99 -18.13
CA VAL A 15 7.99 0.58 -17.87
C VAL A 15 8.62 0.40 -16.49
N LYS A 16 9.37 1.41 -16.03
CA LYS A 16 10.08 1.38 -14.75
C LYS A 16 9.24 1.83 -13.57
N SER A 17 7.98 2.17 -13.76
CA SER A 17 7.11 2.52 -12.65
C SER A 17 6.83 1.29 -11.81
N ASN A 18 6.85 1.46 -10.49
CA ASN A 18 6.70 0.35 -9.57
C ASN A 18 5.45 0.50 -8.70
N THR A 19 4.66 -0.56 -8.64
CA THR A 19 3.56 -0.68 -7.71
C THR A 19 4.11 -1.30 -6.43
N GLY A 20 3.91 -0.62 -5.31
CA GLY A 20 4.29 -1.14 -4.01
C GLY A 20 3.12 -1.87 -3.38
N ILE A 21 3.37 -3.07 -2.87
CA ILE A 21 2.35 -3.89 -2.21
C ILE A 21 2.91 -4.36 -0.89
N VAL A 22 2.16 -4.13 0.19
CA VAL A 22 2.54 -4.63 1.51
C VAL A 22 1.39 -5.38 2.14
N LEU A 23 1.73 -6.39 2.93
CA LEU A 23 0.77 -7.12 3.75
C LEU A 23 1.19 -6.95 5.20
N LEU A 24 0.35 -6.27 5.98
CA LEU A 24 0.62 -6.00 7.39
C LEU A 24 -0.37 -6.77 8.27
N ASP A 25 0.15 -7.44 9.29
CA ASP A 25 -0.65 -8.15 10.29
C ASP A 25 -0.59 -7.37 11.59
N ASN A 26 -1.69 -6.69 11.94
CA ASN A 26 -1.77 -5.84 13.14
C ASN A 26 -0.59 -4.85 13.23
N GLY A 27 -0.24 -4.27 12.08
CA GLY A 27 0.85 -3.28 12.00
C GLY A 27 2.23 -3.87 11.74
N LYS A 28 2.38 -5.19 11.81
CA LYS A 28 3.65 -5.86 11.57
C LYS A 28 3.77 -6.27 10.11
N LEU A 29 4.93 -5.97 9.50
CA LEU A 29 5.18 -6.38 8.11
C LEU A 29 5.25 -7.90 8.00
N GLU A 30 4.34 -8.46 7.23
CA GLU A 30 4.33 -9.89 6.96
C GLU A 30 5.01 -10.20 5.64
N ASN A 31 4.73 -9.38 4.61
CA ASN A 31 5.36 -9.53 3.30
C ASN A 31 5.24 -8.24 2.50
N TYR A 32 6.04 -8.11 1.47
CA TYR A 32 5.97 -6.97 0.56
C TYR A 32 6.42 -7.37 -0.84
N TRP A 33 5.97 -6.61 -1.84
CA TRP A 33 6.33 -6.83 -3.24
C TRP A 33 6.49 -5.50 -3.93
N VAL A 34 7.42 -5.44 -4.87
CA VAL A 34 7.59 -4.30 -5.78
C VAL A 34 7.37 -4.82 -7.18
N VAL A 35 6.33 -4.33 -7.84
CA VAL A 35 5.87 -4.88 -9.11
C VAL A 35 5.98 -3.81 -10.20
N SER A 36 6.75 -4.11 -11.25
CA SER A 36 6.93 -3.23 -12.39
C SER A 36 5.87 -3.52 -13.47
N TYR A 37 5.82 -2.69 -14.49
CA TYR A 37 4.98 -2.84 -15.68
C TYR A 37 3.47 -2.61 -15.45
N GLY A 38 3.13 -1.78 -14.47
CA GLY A 38 1.74 -1.30 -14.29
C GLY A 38 0.69 -2.40 -14.30
N THR A 39 -0.27 -2.28 -15.21
CA THR A 39 -1.41 -3.21 -15.34
C THR A 39 -0.97 -4.66 -15.52
N ASN A 40 -0.05 -4.91 -16.45
CA ASN A 40 0.39 -6.26 -16.77
C ASN A 40 1.18 -6.87 -15.62
N GLY A 41 2.04 -6.08 -14.98
CA GLY A 41 2.81 -6.53 -13.83
C GLY A 41 1.92 -6.89 -12.66
N PHE A 42 0.92 -6.08 -12.38
CA PHE A 42 -0.01 -6.36 -11.29
C PHE A 42 -0.82 -7.63 -11.56
N LYS A 43 -1.29 -7.78 -12.79
CA LYS A 43 -2.05 -8.98 -13.18
C LYS A 43 -1.22 -10.25 -12.99
N GLU A 44 0.03 -10.22 -13.39
CA GLU A 44 0.96 -11.34 -13.22
C GLU A 44 1.20 -11.63 -11.74
N TRP A 45 1.46 -10.58 -10.95
CA TRP A 45 1.66 -10.71 -9.51
C TRP A 45 0.43 -11.36 -8.85
N PHE A 46 -0.76 -10.87 -9.19
CA PHE A 46 -2.01 -11.38 -8.62
C PHE A 46 -2.20 -12.86 -8.96
N THR A 47 -1.99 -13.21 -10.23
CA THR A 47 -2.13 -14.60 -10.69
C THR A 47 -1.21 -15.54 -9.91
N ASN A 48 0.02 -15.10 -9.64
CA ASN A 48 1.02 -15.92 -8.97
C ASN A 48 0.87 -15.97 -7.45
N ASN A 49 0.20 -14.99 -6.85
CA ASN A 49 0.22 -14.84 -5.39
C ASN A 49 -1.14 -14.91 -4.70
N HIS A 50 -2.26 -14.65 -5.40
CA HIS A 50 -3.56 -14.50 -4.74
C HIS A 50 -3.98 -15.72 -3.92
N SER A 51 -3.59 -16.92 -4.30
CA SER A 51 -3.94 -18.14 -3.57
C SER A 51 -3.06 -18.39 -2.34
N ARG A 52 -1.97 -17.62 -2.20
CA ARG A 52 -0.99 -17.81 -1.13
C ARG A 52 -1.06 -16.73 -0.06
N ILE A 53 -1.82 -15.68 -0.28
CA ILE A 53 -1.93 -14.57 0.67
C ILE A 53 -3.34 -14.55 1.23
N ASP A 54 -3.44 -14.14 2.49
CA ASP A 54 -4.70 -14.03 3.19
C ASP A 54 -4.77 -12.67 3.84
N TYR A 55 -5.90 -11.97 3.67
CA TYR A 55 -6.08 -10.65 4.24
C TYR A 55 -7.56 -10.42 4.55
N ASP A 56 -7.81 -9.53 5.50
CA ASP A 56 -9.16 -9.15 5.88
C ASP A 56 -9.64 -7.91 5.13
N ILE A 57 -8.71 -7.00 4.85
CA ILE A 57 -8.98 -5.72 4.20
C ILE A 57 -7.95 -5.50 3.11
N ALA A 58 -8.39 -5.06 1.94
CA ALA A 58 -7.50 -4.61 0.87
C ALA A 58 -7.81 -3.15 0.55
N ILE A 59 -6.77 -2.33 0.45
CA ILE A 59 -6.88 -0.90 0.15
C ILE A 59 -5.87 -0.50 -0.93
N TYR A 60 -6.17 0.59 -1.64
CA TYR A 60 -5.23 1.19 -2.55
C TYR A 60 -5.30 2.70 -2.44
N GLU A 61 -4.20 3.38 -2.81
CA GLU A 61 -4.17 4.84 -2.78
C GLU A 61 -5.05 5.39 -3.90
N HIS A 62 -6.01 6.22 -3.50
CA HIS A 62 -6.92 6.87 -4.44
C HIS A 62 -6.17 7.85 -5.34
N PHE A 63 -6.50 7.84 -6.61
CA PHE A 63 -5.94 8.76 -7.59
C PHE A 63 -7.07 9.44 -8.35
N GLU A 64 -6.98 10.75 -8.48
CA GLU A 64 -7.94 11.52 -9.28
C GLU A 64 -7.32 11.93 -10.60
N ALA A 65 -8.06 11.71 -11.69
CA ALA A 65 -7.65 12.19 -13.00
C ALA A 65 -7.48 13.71 -12.95
N ARG A 66 -6.41 14.20 -13.57
CA ARG A 66 -6.10 15.63 -13.55
C ARG A 66 -6.41 16.24 -14.89
N ASP A 67 -7.13 17.38 -14.86
CA ASP A 67 -7.49 18.11 -16.08
C ASP A 67 -6.32 18.86 -16.68
N ASN A 68 -5.32 19.16 -15.88
CA ASN A 68 -4.16 19.89 -16.30
C ASN A 68 -3.21 18.95 -17.05
N ASN A 69 -3.05 19.16 -18.35
CA ASN A 69 -2.25 18.29 -19.20
C ASN A 69 -0.77 18.39 -19.01
N LYS A 70 -0.26 19.33 -18.23
CA LYS A 70 1.17 19.49 -18.05
C LYS A 70 1.70 18.38 -17.16
N SER A 71 2.46 17.47 -17.73
CA SER A 71 3.20 16.42 -17.02
C SER A 71 2.34 15.49 -16.17
N LYS A 72 1.06 15.33 -16.49
CA LYS A 72 0.19 14.45 -15.73
C LYS A 72 0.05 13.11 -16.40
N ASP A 73 0.33 12.08 -15.62
CA ASP A 73 0.20 10.71 -16.06
C ASP A 73 -1.04 10.10 -15.44
N ASN A 74 -2.12 10.07 -16.20
CA ASN A 74 -3.38 9.48 -15.77
C ASN A 74 -3.43 7.96 -16.02
N THR A 75 -2.37 7.38 -16.56
CA THR A 75 -2.36 5.94 -16.86
C THR A 75 -2.35 5.10 -15.60
N VAL A 76 -2.07 5.68 -14.43
CA VAL A 76 -2.23 4.99 -13.15
C VAL A 76 -3.67 4.47 -12.97
N LEU A 77 -4.65 5.16 -13.58
CA LEU A 77 -6.05 4.72 -13.55
C LEU A 77 -6.24 3.39 -14.27
N GLU A 78 -5.44 3.10 -15.28
CA GLU A 78 -5.49 1.81 -15.97
C GLU A 78 -5.03 0.69 -15.04
N THR A 79 -3.99 0.94 -14.26
CA THR A 79 -3.52 0.00 -13.25
C THR A 79 -4.56 -0.19 -12.17
N ILE A 80 -5.17 0.89 -11.70
CA ILE A 80 -6.24 0.84 -10.69
C ILE A 80 -7.44 0.04 -11.22
N ASP A 81 -7.82 0.23 -12.49
CA ASP A 81 -8.91 -0.53 -13.09
C ASP A 81 -8.64 -2.03 -13.03
N GLU A 82 -7.42 -2.45 -13.32
CA GLU A 82 -7.04 -3.87 -13.22
C GLU A 82 -7.08 -4.34 -11.77
N ILE A 83 -6.56 -3.53 -10.85
CA ILE A 83 -6.57 -3.86 -9.42
C ILE A 83 -8.01 -4.07 -8.92
N THR A 84 -8.91 -3.14 -9.25
CA THR A 84 -10.30 -3.23 -8.79
C THR A 84 -11.07 -4.36 -9.45
N LYS A 85 -10.68 -4.73 -10.67
CA LYS A 85 -11.26 -5.87 -11.37
C LYS A 85 -10.86 -7.19 -10.74
N LEU A 86 -9.60 -7.32 -10.34
CA LEU A 86 -9.07 -8.54 -9.75
C LEU A 86 -9.42 -8.67 -8.27
N ILE A 87 -9.52 -7.54 -7.56
CA ILE A 87 -9.89 -7.50 -6.15
C ILE A 87 -11.12 -6.60 -5.98
N PRO A 88 -12.33 -7.11 -6.29
CA PRO A 88 -13.53 -6.26 -6.28
C PRO A 88 -13.89 -5.65 -4.94
N THR A 89 -13.40 -6.23 -3.84
CA THR A 89 -13.66 -5.73 -2.48
C THR A 89 -12.67 -4.66 -2.03
N ILE A 90 -11.69 -4.31 -2.86
CA ILE A 90 -10.66 -3.34 -2.48
C ILE A 90 -11.26 -1.94 -2.29
N VAL A 91 -10.75 -1.22 -1.29
CA VAL A 91 -11.28 0.09 -0.90
C VAL A 91 -10.28 1.18 -1.27
N PRO A 92 -10.71 2.25 -1.97
CA PRO A 92 -9.85 3.40 -2.19
C PRO A 92 -9.70 4.22 -0.91
N PHE A 93 -8.51 4.76 -0.67
CA PHE A 93 -8.26 5.60 0.48
C PHE A 93 -7.26 6.71 0.13
N ARG A 94 -7.47 7.90 0.68
CA ARG A 94 -6.63 9.06 0.39
C ARG A 94 -5.60 9.28 1.48
N ASN A 95 -4.41 9.71 1.07
CA ASN A 95 -3.32 10.04 1.97
C ASN A 95 -3.39 11.46 2.56
N GLY A 96 -4.50 12.15 2.44
CA GLY A 96 -4.62 13.52 2.95
C GLY A 96 -4.38 13.60 4.46
N GLY A 97 -3.39 14.38 4.89
CA GLY A 97 -3.09 14.58 6.31
C GLY A 97 -2.29 13.48 6.98
N TYR A 98 -1.81 12.52 6.23
CA TYR A 98 -1.09 11.37 6.78
C TYR A 98 0.17 11.75 7.56
N GLN A 99 0.80 12.88 7.23
CA GLN A 99 2.06 13.28 7.86
C GLN A 99 1.91 13.52 9.35
N THR A 100 0.74 13.93 9.80
CA THR A 100 0.47 14.12 11.23
C THR A 100 0.29 12.80 11.94
N ASP A 101 -0.49 11.89 11.35
CA ASP A 101 -0.83 10.61 11.98
C ASP A 101 0.26 9.54 11.80
N VAL A 102 0.93 9.55 10.64
CA VAL A 102 1.94 8.56 10.31
C VAL A 102 3.23 9.24 9.83
N PRO A 103 3.99 9.83 10.74
CA PRO A 103 5.26 10.46 10.37
C PRO A 103 6.32 9.41 10.00
N ASN A 104 7.37 9.85 9.34
CA ASN A 104 8.46 8.97 8.93
C ASN A 104 9.06 8.18 10.09
N GLU A 105 9.16 8.81 11.27
CA GLU A 105 9.74 8.16 12.44
C GLU A 105 8.92 6.92 12.87
N LEU A 106 7.60 6.97 12.72
CA LEU A 106 6.75 5.83 13.03
C LEU A 106 7.07 4.67 12.08
N LEU A 107 7.21 4.95 10.78
CA LEU A 107 7.56 3.91 9.81
C LEU A 107 8.92 3.30 10.13
N LYS A 108 9.90 4.13 10.49
CA LYS A 108 11.24 3.65 10.85
C LYS A 108 11.20 2.75 12.07
N THR A 109 10.46 3.15 13.09
CA THR A 109 10.35 2.39 14.33
C THR A 109 9.67 1.04 14.10
N LEU A 110 8.66 1.00 13.23
CA LEU A 110 7.92 -0.23 12.96
C LEU A 110 8.60 -1.15 11.93
N GLY A 111 9.77 -0.76 11.40
CA GLY A 111 10.45 -1.57 10.39
C GLY A 111 9.82 -1.45 9.01
N LEU A 112 9.12 -0.34 8.74
CA LEU A 112 8.42 -0.09 7.47
C LEU A 112 9.12 0.99 6.65
N TRP A 113 10.43 1.08 6.76
CA TRP A 113 11.21 2.12 6.11
C TRP A 113 12.13 1.58 5.02
N LYS A 114 12.76 0.43 5.23
CA LYS A 114 13.67 -0.19 4.27
C LYS A 114 13.06 -1.50 3.75
N PHE A 115 12.96 -1.60 2.42
CA PHE A 115 12.36 -2.75 1.74
C PHE A 115 13.35 -3.26 0.69
N GLY A 116 14.19 -4.19 1.06
CA GLY A 116 15.20 -4.71 0.16
C GLY A 116 16.31 -3.69 -0.12
N LYS A 117 16.92 -3.78 -1.29
CA LYS A 117 18.07 -2.95 -1.66
C LYS A 117 17.70 -1.65 -2.39
N SER A 118 16.48 -1.57 -2.93
CA SER A 118 16.02 -0.42 -3.71
C SER A 118 14.51 -0.35 -3.68
N HIS A 119 13.96 0.72 -4.28
CA HIS A 119 12.51 0.91 -4.42
C HIS A 119 11.75 0.96 -3.10
N HIS A 120 12.37 1.53 -2.07
CA HIS A 120 11.75 1.65 -0.75
C HIS A 120 10.50 2.53 -0.76
N TYR A 121 10.50 3.55 -1.62
CA TYR A 121 9.45 4.58 -1.64
C TYR A 121 8.06 3.99 -1.80
N ASP A 122 7.88 3.09 -2.74
CA ASP A 122 6.57 2.52 -3.06
C ASP A 122 6.00 1.70 -1.90
N CYS A 123 6.83 0.90 -1.27
CA CYS A 123 6.41 0.11 -0.12
C CYS A 123 6.22 0.97 1.13
N ARG A 124 6.99 2.05 1.29
CA ARG A 124 6.76 3.03 2.36
C ARG A 124 5.40 3.69 2.19
N ALA A 125 5.07 4.09 0.97
CA ALA A 125 3.79 4.72 0.68
C ALA A 125 2.64 3.76 0.97
N ALA A 126 2.74 2.52 0.54
CA ALA A 126 1.72 1.50 0.80
C ALA A 126 1.59 1.23 2.31
N SER A 127 2.71 1.15 3.03
CA SER A 127 2.70 0.93 4.48
C SER A 127 2.06 2.10 5.22
N ARG A 128 2.41 3.32 4.84
CA ARG A 128 1.83 4.53 5.44
C ARG A 128 0.33 4.56 5.23
N LEU A 129 -0.12 4.20 4.04
CA LEU A 129 -1.55 4.15 3.72
C LEU A 129 -2.28 3.17 4.64
N ALA A 130 -1.71 1.99 4.86
CA ALA A 130 -2.30 0.96 5.72
C ALA A 130 -2.44 1.44 7.17
N LEU A 131 -1.38 2.03 7.72
CA LEU A 131 -1.40 2.56 9.08
C LEU A 131 -2.41 3.70 9.23
N PHE A 132 -2.42 4.61 8.26
CA PHE A 132 -3.33 5.74 8.26
C PHE A 132 -4.79 5.28 8.16
N TYR A 133 -5.05 4.33 7.27
CA TYR A 133 -6.38 3.72 7.13
C TYR A 133 -6.87 3.11 8.45
N ALA A 134 -6.02 2.32 9.09
CA ALA A 134 -6.38 1.66 10.34
C ALA A 134 -6.69 2.67 11.45
N MET A 135 -5.90 3.73 11.53
CA MET A 135 -6.12 4.78 12.54
C MET A 135 -7.40 5.56 12.28
N ARG A 136 -7.67 5.92 11.02
CA ARG A 136 -8.84 6.72 10.66
C ARG A 136 -10.13 5.93 10.73
N ASN A 137 -10.07 4.63 10.58
CA ASN A 137 -11.25 3.76 10.60
C ASN A 137 -11.37 2.96 11.89
N ASP A 138 -10.54 3.28 12.90
CA ASP A 138 -10.59 2.66 14.22
C ASP A 138 -10.58 1.13 14.17
N ILE A 139 -9.64 0.58 13.40
CA ILE A 139 -9.43 -0.88 13.36
C ILE A 139 -8.71 -1.26 14.65
N GLU A 140 -9.48 -1.57 15.68
CA GLU A 140 -8.99 -1.68 17.07
C GLU A 140 -7.81 -2.63 17.26
N ASP A 141 -7.90 -3.84 16.77
CA ASP A 141 -6.83 -4.82 16.97
C ASP A 141 -5.56 -4.45 16.19
N PHE A 142 -5.71 -3.82 15.03
CA PHE A 142 -4.57 -3.35 14.25
C PHE A 142 -3.87 -2.20 14.97
N VAL A 143 -4.62 -1.22 15.44
CA VAL A 143 -4.08 -0.06 16.18
C VAL A 143 -3.43 -0.52 17.49
N LYS A 144 -4.07 -1.46 18.19
CA LYS A 144 -3.49 -2.06 19.40
C LYS A 144 -2.17 -2.76 19.08
N GLY A 145 -2.12 -3.48 17.96
CA GLY A 145 -0.90 -4.15 17.51
C GLY A 145 0.24 -3.18 17.25
N ILE A 146 -0.06 -2.02 16.65
CA ILE A 146 0.94 -0.96 16.47
C ILE A 146 1.50 -0.53 17.81
N GLY A 147 0.63 -0.30 18.80
CA GLY A 147 1.04 0.10 20.14
C GLY A 147 1.93 -0.94 20.82
N GLU A 148 1.60 -2.21 20.68
CA GLU A 148 2.39 -3.31 21.21
C GLU A 148 3.77 -3.37 20.57
N LEU A 149 3.86 -3.20 19.25
CA LEU A 149 5.14 -3.16 18.53
C LEU A 149 6.01 -1.99 18.99
N LEU A 150 5.42 -0.84 19.23
CA LEU A 150 6.15 0.33 19.73
C LEU A 150 6.69 0.06 21.14
N ASN A 151 5.93 -0.61 21.99
CA ASN A 151 6.37 -0.94 23.34
C ASN A 151 7.56 -1.90 23.33
N GLU A 152 7.62 -2.82 22.39
CA GLU A 152 8.74 -3.74 22.24
C GLU A 152 10.05 -3.03 21.88
N LYS A 153 9.96 -1.81 21.33
CA LYS A 153 11.14 -1.04 20.89
C LYS A 153 11.72 -0.13 21.98
N ILE A 154 11.06 -0.03 23.12
CA ILE A 154 11.50 0.82 24.22
C ILE A 154 12.60 0.15 25.06
#